data_740002b13432423f521c1ead69009f83
#
_entry.id   740002b13432423f521c1ead69009f83
#
_cell.length_a   1.000
_cell.length_b   1.000
_cell.length_c   1.000
_cell.angle_alpha   90.00
_cell.angle_beta   90.00
_cell.angle_gamma   90.00
#
_symmetry.space_group_name_H-M   'P 1'
#
loop_
_entity.id
_entity.type
_entity.pdbx_description
1 polymer ?
#
loop_
_entity_poly.entity_id
_entity_poly.type
_entity_poly.pdbx_seq_one_letter_code
_entity_poly.pdbx_strand_id
1 'polypeptide(L)'
;MFLYDARKGGVRGIRHKAGQSLIKFKNAGFTYGGRYILSEMNLHLQAGSFHFLTGPSGSGKTTFLNLCYQALMPTTGTVQIFEQDVRVMTRDDIAKMRRRIGVVHQNCQFLDHLSVRDNLMLPLVVSGRKDEIDQSSLDDLLSWVGLTDRGNALPPELSGGERQRAALARAVIMSPDLILADEPTGNVDWEMGQRLMALLVELNKMGKTILVATHDLNLIRKVKSELSARTLRISNTKLQLPGANL
;
A
#
# COMPACT_ATOMS: atom_id res chain seq x y z
N MET A 1 12.76 -20.10 10.50
CA MET A 1 11.93 -18.87 10.36
C MET A 1 12.84 -17.80 9.77
N PHE A 2 12.96 -17.75 8.43
CA PHE A 2 13.80 -16.79 7.72
C PHE A 2 12.96 -15.53 7.51
N LEU A 3 13.29 -14.48 8.24
CA LEU A 3 12.74 -13.14 8.03
C LEU A 3 13.49 -12.55 6.81
N TYR A 4 12.75 -12.20 5.75
CA TYR A 4 13.27 -11.28 4.74
C TYR A 4 13.77 -10.04 5.48
N ASP A 5 15.11 -9.88 5.56
CA ASP A 5 15.68 -8.71 6.21
C ASP A 5 15.61 -7.53 5.24
N ALA A 6 14.50 -6.81 5.28
CA ALA A 6 14.33 -5.56 4.53
C ALA A 6 15.47 -4.54 4.78
N ARG A 7 16.37 -4.82 5.75
CA ARG A 7 17.57 -4.02 6.04
C ARG A 7 18.76 -4.39 5.14
N LYS A 8 18.76 -5.61 4.55
CA LYS A 8 19.83 -6.07 3.64
C LYS A 8 19.53 -5.79 2.17
N GLY A 9 18.28 -5.65 1.77
CA GLY A 9 17.92 -5.13 0.45
C GLY A 9 18.33 -3.66 0.37
N GLY A 10 19.43 -3.37 -0.31
CA GLY A 10 20.32 -2.22 -0.35
C GLY A 10 19.76 -0.79 -0.44
N VAL A 11 18.59 -0.51 0.08
CA VAL A 11 18.07 0.85 0.26
C VAL A 11 18.03 1.13 1.76
N ARG A 12 18.92 1.99 2.24
CA ARG A 12 18.81 2.60 3.56
C ARG A 12 17.43 3.23 3.66
N GLY A 13 16.48 2.54 4.28
CA GLY A 13 15.20 3.13 4.63
C GLY A 13 15.47 4.45 5.34
N ILE A 14 14.90 5.54 4.81
CA ILE A 14 15.00 6.84 5.47
C ILE A 14 14.38 6.65 6.85
N ARG A 15 15.18 6.79 7.91
CA ARG A 15 14.64 6.78 9.27
C ARG A 15 13.80 8.03 9.43
N HIS A 16 12.49 7.86 9.38
CA HIS A 16 11.57 8.95 9.66
C HIS A 16 11.70 9.37 11.11
N LYS A 17 11.65 10.68 11.38
CA LYS A 17 11.55 11.18 12.75
C LYS A 17 10.21 10.74 13.34
N ALA A 18 10.20 10.35 14.60
CA ALA A 18 8.95 10.06 15.31
C ALA A 18 7.98 11.24 15.17
N GLY A 19 6.73 10.96 14.74
CA GLY A 19 5.72 11.99 14.50
C GLY A 19 5.76 12.65 13.12
N GLN A 20 6.70 12.30 12.23
CA GLN A 20 6.71 12.83 10.86
C GLN A 20 5.47 12.35 10.09
N SER A 21 4.77 13.29 9.44
CA SER A 21 3.62 12.96 8.58
C SER A 21 4.09 12.57 7.19
N LEU A 22 3.73 11.36 6.73
CA LEU A 22 4.03 10.92 5.36
C LEU A 22 3.02 11.47 4.36
N ILE A 23 1.76 11.57 4.75
CA ILE A 23 0.70 12.17 3.94
C ILE A 23 -0.12 13.12 4.81
N LYS A 24 -0.42 14.29 4.25
CA LYS A 24 -1.27 15.28 4.88
C LYS A 24 -2.33 15.79 3.91
N PHE A 25 -3.58 15.63 4.27
CA PHE A 25 -4.73 16.24 3.62
C PHE A 25 -5.18 17.45 4.43
N LYS A 26 -5.43 18.57 3.74
CA LYS A 26 -5.99 19.79 4.35
C LYS A 26 -7.14 20.28 3.47
N ASN A 27 -8.37 20.07 3.96
CA ASN A 27 -9.61 20.38 3.26
C ASN A 27 -9.63 19.87 1.81
N ALA A 28 -8.97 18.73 1.58
CA ALA A 28 -8.83 18.18 0.24
C ALA A 28 -10.13 17.52 -0.21
N GLY A 29 -10.44 17.67 -1.50
CA GLY A 29 -11.60 17.03 -2.12
C GLY A 29 -11.30 16.57 -3.53
N PHE A 30 -12.17 15.72 -4.03
CA PHE A 30 -12.09 15.22 -5.40
C PHE A 30 -13.49 15.07 -6.02
N THR A 31 -13.61 15.51 -7.26
CA THR A 31 -14.85 15.43 -8.05
C THR A 31 -14.65 14.69 -9.35
N TYR A 32 -15.66 13.90 -9.77
CA TYR A 32 -15.81 13.43 -11.15
C TYR A 32 -17.01 14.11 -11.75
N GLY A 33 -16.82 14.79 -12.91
CA GLY A 33 -17.94 15.44 -13.62
C GLY A 33 -18.78 16.39 -12.75
N GLY A 34 -18.16 17.12 -11.82
CA GLY A 34 -18.84 18.03 -10.90
C GLY A 34 -19.45 17.36 -9.67
N ARG A 35 -19.52 16.02 -9.57
CA ARG A 35 -20.01 15.31 -8.40
C ARG A 35 -18.86 15.06 -7.41
N TYR A 36 -19.02 15.47 -6.17
CA TYR A 36 -18.07 15.16 -5.11
C TYR A 36 -18.05 13.66 -4.81
N ILE A 37 -16.86 13.07 -4.86
CA ILE A 37 -16.57 11.72 -4.35
C ILE A 37 -15.98 11.84 -2.95
N LEU A 38 -15.09 12.82 -2.77
CA LEU A 38 -14.47 13.14 -1.48
C LEU A 38 -14.55 14.65 -1.26
N SER A 39 -14.86 15.07 -0.04
CA SER A 39 -14.96 16.49 0.34
C SER A 39 -14.38 16.75 1.72
N GLU A 40 -13.75 17.89 1.90
CA GLU A 40 -13.24 18.38 3.18
C GLU A 40 -12.37 17.36 3.95
N MET A 41 -11.58 16.57 3.21
CA MET A 41 -10.72 15.55 3.81
C MET A 41 -9.62 16.21 4.63
N ASN A 42 -9.54 15.84 5.91
CA ASN A 42 -8.49 16.27 6.82
C ASN A 42 -7.87 15.04 7.48
N LEU A 43 -6.59 14.79 7.23
CA LEU A 43 -5.86 13.63 7.75
C LEU A 43 -4.37 13.90 7.81
N HIS A 44 -3.74 13.36 8.85
CA HIS A 44 -2.29 13.22 8.95
C HIS A 44 -1.93 11.75 9.12
N LEU A 45 -1.34 11.14 8.10
CA LEU A 45 -0.84 9.78 8.14
C LEU A 45 0.62 9.81 8.62
N GLN A 46 0.85 9.39 9.86
CA GLN A 46 2.16 9.43 10.49
C GLN A 46 3.03 8.24 10.07
N ALA A 47 4.34 8.44 10.02
CA ALA A 47 5.31 7.36 9.79
C ALA A 47 5.17 6.24 10.83
N GLY A 48 5.24 4.98 10.37
CA GLY A 48 5.13 3.79 11.20
C GLY A 48 3.72 3.47 11.70
N SER A 49 2.69 4.24 11.31
CA SER A 49 1.31 3.97 11.72
C SER A 49 0.65 2.90 10.86
N PHE A 50 -0.32 2.19 11.44
CA PHE A 50 -1.20 1.27 10.72
C PHE A 50 -2.62 1.81 10.70
N HIS A 51 -3.20 1.94 9.50
CA HIS A 51 -4.55 2.44 9.32
C HIS A 51 -5.40 1.50 8.47
N PHE A 52 -6.65 1.34 8.86
CA PHE A 52 -7.69 0.80 8.01
C PHE A 52 -8.55 1.94 7.46
N LEU A 53 -8.93 1.83 6.19
CA LEU A 53 -9.88 2.71 5.53
C LEU A 53 -11.15 1.91 5.24
N THR A 54 -12.25 2.25 5.88
CA THR A 54 -13.53 1.56 5.75
C THR A 54 -14.58 2.46 5.10
N GLY A 55 -15.68 1.88 4.68
CA GLY A 55 -16.81 2.58 4.08
C GLY A 55 -17.57 1.69 3.10
N PRO A 56 -18.81 2.02 2.76
CA PRO A 56 -19.60 1.27 1.79
C PRO A 56 -18.90 1.14 0.43
N SER A 57 -19.34 0.19 -0.39
CA SER A 57 -18.91 0.14 -1.79
C SER A 57 -19.24 1.46 -2.48
N GLY A 58 -18.31 1.96 -3.31
CA GLY A 58 -18.47 3.26 -3.98
C GLY A 58 -18.29 4.50 -3.08
N SER A 59 -17.93 4.37 -1.81
CA SER A 59 -17.71 5.52 -0.92
C SER A 59 -16.49 6.38 -1.24
N GLY A 60 -15.62 5.93 -2.18
CA GLY A 60 -14.41 6.66 -2.56
C GLY A 60 -13.12 6.14 -1.94
N LYS A 61 -13.07 4.92 -1.37
CA LYS A 61 -11.85 4.33 -0.79
C LYS A 61 -10.71 4.27 -1.81
N THR A 62 -10.95 3.69 -2.98
CA THR A 62 -9.97 3.63 -4.10
C THR A 62 -9.56 5.04 -4.56
N THR A 63 -10.51 5.98 -4.65
CA THR A 63 -10.22 7.38 -4.98
C THR A 63 -9.30 8.02 -3.95
N PHE A 64 -9.55 7.77 -2.66
CA PHE A 64 -8.70 8.25 -1.58
C PHE A 64 -7.28 7.67 -1.68
N LEU A 65 -7.15 6.35 -1.89
CA LEU A 65 -5.84 5.73 -2.12
C LEU A 65 -5.14 6.32 -3.33
N ASN A 66 -5.86 6.56 -4.45
CA ASN A 66 -5.30 7.17 -5.67
C ASN A 66 -4.76 8.59 -5.44
N LEU A 67 -5.35 9.36 -4.54
CA LEU A 67 -4.80 10.65 -4.09
C LEU A 67 -3.53 10.46 -3.26
N CYS A 68 -3.40 9.38 -2.48
CA CYS A 68 -2.25 9.11 -1.61
C CYS A 68 -0.96 8.79 -2.39
N TYR A 69 -1.04 8.31 -3.64
CA TYR A 69 0.15 8.08 -4.49
C TYR A 69 0.13 8.88 -5.80
N GLN A 70 -0.70 9.93 -5.82
CA GLN A 70 -0.82 10.89 -6.91
C GLN A 70 -1.18 10.24 -8.27
N ALA A 71 -2.01 9.19 -8.26
CA ALA A 71 -2.69 8.73 -9.47
C ALA A 71 -3.84 9.68 -9.84
N LEU A 72 -4.38 10.40 -8.86
CA LEU A 72 -5.35 11.47 -9.01
C LEU A 72 -4.84 12.74 -8.32
N MET A 73 -5.26 13.89 -8.83
CA MET A 73 -4.98 15.20 -8.23
C MET A 73 -6.20 15.69 -7.45
N PRO A 74 -6.04 16.30 -6.27
CA PRO A 74 -7.17 16.90 -5.56
C PRO A 74 -7.77 18.04 -6.39
N THR A 75 -9.10 18.11 -6.46
CA THR A 75 -9.81 19.21 -7.13
C THR A 75 -10.00 20.42 -6.22
N THR A 76 -9.97 20.23 -4.90
CA THR A 76 -10.01 21.27 -3.89
C THR A 76 -9.04 20.97 -2.74
N GLY A 77 -8.68 21.99 -1.98
CA GLY A 77 -7.77 21.86 -0.85
C GLY A 77 -6.35 21.48 -1.24
N THR A 78 -5.60 20.89 -0.32
CA THR A 78 -4.20 20.51 -0.53
C THR A 78 -3.92 19.09 -0.06
N VAL A 79 -3.05 18.40 -0.80
CA VAL A 79 -2.45 17.11 -0.40
C VAL A 79 -0.94 17.28 -0.42
N GLN A 80 -0.30 16.90 0.68
CA GLN A 80 1.16 16.82 0.76
C GLN A 80 1.56 15.36 0.94
N ILE A 81 2.55 14.91 0.18
CA ILE A 81 3.14 13.57 0.27
C ILE A 81 4.62 13.74 0.53
N PHE A 82 5.14 13.14 1.61
CA PHE A 82 6.51 13.30 2.06
C PHE A 82 6.91 14.78 2.17
N GLU A 83 6.01 15.61 2.75
CA GLU A 83 6.18 17.05 2.98
C GLU A 83 6.14 17.92 1.72
N GLN A 84 5.94 17.36 0.53
CA GLN A 84 5.81 18.10 -0.72
C GLN A 84 4.34 18.24 -1.14
N ASP A 85 3.92 19.44 -1.56
CA ASP A 85 2.58 19.65 -2.13
C ASP A 85 2.50 19.02 -3.51
N VAL A 86 1.53 18.13 -3.71
CA VAL A 86 1.38 17.37 -4.98
C VAL A 86 1.18 18.26 -6.21
N ARG A 87 0.70 19.50 -6.03
CA ARG A 87 0.42 20.43 -7.14
C ARG A 87 1.67 21.05 -7.77
N VAL A 88 2.78 21.07 -7.02
CA VAL A 88 4.05 21.66 -7.48
C VAL A 88 5.13 20.62 -7.78
N MET A 89 4.81 19.32 -7.62
CA MET A 89 5.74 18.25 -7.95
C MET A 89 6.01 18.19 -9.45
N THR A 90 7.29 18.11 -9.81
CA THR A 90 7.71 17.78 -11.17
C THR A 90 7.48 16.29 -11.47
N ARG A 91 7.60 15.89 -12.74
CA ARG A 91 7.53 14.47 -13.13
C ARG A 91 8.57 13.61 -12.39
N ASP A 92 9.77 14.15 -12.20
CA ASP A 92 10.85 13.47 -11.47
C ASP A 92 10.55 13.34 -9.98
N ASP A 93 9.95 14.37 -9.37
CA ASP A 93 9.53 14.31 -7.96
C ASP A 93 8.44 13.24 -7.77
N ILE A 94 7.47 13.19 -8.69
CA ILE A 94 6.42 12.15 -8.70
C ILE A 94 7.05 10.76 -8.82
N ALA A 95 8.00 10.57 -9.73
CA ALA A 95 8.68 9.28 -9.90
C ALA A 95 9.45 8.88 -8.63
N LYS A 96 10.19 9.81 -8.03
CA LYS A 96 10.92 9.59 -6.76
C LYS A 96 9.96 9.28 -5.62
N MET A 97 8.86 10.02 -5.50
CA MET A 97 7.83 9.82 -4.49
C MET A 97 7.17 8.44 -4.62
N ARG A 98 6.77 8.03 -5.84
CA ARG A 98 6.13 6.73 -6.08
C ARG A 98 7.04 5.54 -5.76
N ARG A 99 8.36 5.65 -5.91
CA ARG A 99 9.32 4.60 -5.49
C ARG A 99 9.30 4.34 -3.99
N ARG A 100 8.83 5.31 -3.19
CA ARG A 100 8.68 5.22 -1.73
C ARG A 100 7.31 4.72 -1.29
N ILE A 101 6.41 4.44 -2.24
CA ILE A 101 5.05 3.96 -1.99
C ILE A 101 4.85 2.62 -2.70
N GLY A 102 4.60 1.56 -1.95
CA GLY A 102 4.16 0.28 -2.49
C GLY A 102 2.65 0.25 -2.60
N VAL A 103 2.11 -0.17 -3.74
CA VAL A 103 0.66 -0.25 -3.95
C VAL A 103 0.26 -1.67 -4.29
N VAL A 104 -0.65 -2.23 -3.50
CA VAL A 104 -1.33 -3.50 -3.76
C VAL A 104 -2.73 -3.17 -4.28
N HIS A 105 -2.91 -3.34 -5.59
CA HIS A 105 -4.21 -3.10 -6.24
C HIS A 105 -5.13 -4.31 -6.08
N GLN A 106 -6.43 -4.08 -5.99
CA GLN A 106 -7.44 -5.13 -5.90
C GLN A 106 -7.30 -6.17 -7.03
N ASN A 107 -7.01 -5.74 -8.26
CA ASN A 107 -6.86 -6.60 -9.44
C ASN A 107 -5.40 -7.01 -9.75
N CYS A 108 -4.47 -6.86 -8.81
CA CYS A 108 -3.05 -7.22 -8.87
C CYS A 108 -2.23 -6.66 -10.05
N GLN A 109 -2.82 -6.40 -11.22
CA GLN A 109 -2.22 -5.75 -12.42
C GLN A 109 -0.84 -6.33 -12.81
N PHE A 110 -0.76 -7.62 -13.10
CA PHE A 110 0.46 -8.26 -13.62
C PHE A 110 0.54 -8.17 -15.14
N LEU A 111 1.76 -8.26 -15.67
CA LEU A 111 2.02 -8.53 -17.09
C LEU A 111 2.00 -10.04 -17.30
N ASP A 112 0.95 -10.54 -17.93
CA ASP A 112 0.66 -11.98 -18.02
C ASP A 112 1.69 -12.78 -18.84
N HIS A 113 2.48 -12.13 -19.68
CA HIS A 113 3.55 -12.73 -20.48
C HIS A 113 4.92 -12.78 -19.76
N LEU A 114 5.02 -12.22 -18.57
CA LEU A 114 6.22 -12.26 -17.72
C LEU A 114 6.01 -13.21 -16.56
N SER A 115 7.09 -13.90 -16.15
CA SER A 115 7.07 -14.73 -14.95
C SER A 115 6.71 -13.92 -13.69
N VAL A 116 6.32 -14.60 -12.62
CA VAL A 116 6.15 -13.97 -11.30
C VAL A 116 7.41 -13.21 -10.90
N ARG A 117 8.58 -13.84 -11.04
CA ARG A 117 9.89 -13.26 -10.73
C ARG A 117 10.12 -11.97 -11.50
N ASP A 118 9.88 -11.96 -12.81
CA ASP A 118 10.05 -10.79 -13.66
C ASP A 118 9.04 -9.68 -13.29
N ASN A 119 7.80 -10.05 -12.99
CA ASN A 119 6.79 -9.11 -12.51
C ASN A 119 7.19 -8.44 -11.19
N LEU A 120 7.79 -9.18 -10.27
CA LEU A 120 8.30 -8.62 -9.01
C LEU A 120 9.45 -7.64 -9.26
N MET A 121 10.31 -7.93 -10.25
CA MET A 121 11.47 -7.11 -10.60
C MET A 121 11.11 -5.81 -11.33
N LEU A 122 9.92 -5.70 -11.94
CA LEU A 122 9.53 -4.53 -12.75
C LEU A 122 9.78 -3.18 -12.07
N PRO A 123 9.44 -2.95 -10.79
CA PRO A 123 9.70 -1.66 -10.14
C PRO A 123 11.18 -1.29 -10.12
N LEU A 124 12.06 -2.25 -9.92
CA LEU A 124 13.52 -2.06 -9.94
C LEU A 124 14.03 -1.80 -11.36
N VAL A 125 13.57 -2.58 -12.33
CA VAL A 125 13.94 -2.42 -13.75
C VAL A 125 13.55 -1.03 -14.26
N VAL A 126 12.29 -0.61 -14.06
CA VAL A 126 11.78 0.69 -14.51
C VAL A 126 12.48 1.86 -13.80
N SER A 127 12.95 1.66 -12.58
CA SER A 127 13.67 2.69 -11.83
C SER A 127 15.18 2.72 -12.10
N GLY A 128 15.71 1.84 -12.98
CA GLY A 128 17.12 1.73 -13.26
C GLY A 128 17.94 1.14 -12.10
N ARG A 129 17.30 0.38 -11.21
CA ARG A 129 17.87 -0.16 -9.96
C ARG A 129 17.90 -1.70 -9.95
N LYS A 130 17.91 -2.32 -11.12
CA LYS A 130 17.86 -3.79 -11.28
C LYS A 130 18.98 -4.49 -10.48
N ASP A 131 20.16 -3.88 -10.43
CA ASP A 131 21.34 -4.47 -9.79
C ASP A 131 21.34 -4.30 -8.25
N GLU A 132 20.33 -3.65 -7.68
CA GLU A 132 20.22 -3.48 -6.21
C GLU A 132 19.65 -4.70 -5.48
N ILE A 133 19.14 -5.68 -6.22
CA ILE A 133 18.67 -6.96 -5.68
C ILE A 133 19.38 -8.10 -6.40
N ASP A 134 19.99 -8.97 -5.64
CA ASP A 134 20.53 -10.22 -6.15
C ASP A 134 19.48 -11.34 -6.18
N GLN A 135 19.82 -12.44 -6.83
CA GLN A 135 18.95 -13.59 -6.97
C GLN A 135 18.53 -14.17 -5.60
N SER A 136 19.45 -14.21 -4.65
CA SER A 136 19.18 -14.74 -3.30
C SER A 136 18.15 -13.89 -2.56
N SER A 137 18.26 -12.57 -2.62
CA SER A 137 17.29 -11.64 -2.00
C SER A 137 15.89 -11.74 -2.62
N LEU A 138 15.82 -12.00 -3.93
CA LEU A 138 14.55 -12.24 -4.60
C LEU A 138 13.95 -13.59 -4.21
N ASP A 139 14.76 -14.64 -4.06
CA ASP A 139 14.32 -15.94 -3.57
C ASP A 139 13.84 -15.86 -2.11
N ASP A 140 14.54 -15.10 -1.26
CA ASP A 140 14.09 -14.81 0.11
C ASP A 140 12.74 -14.09 0.15
N LEU A 141 12.52 -13.12 -0.76
CA LEU A 141 11.25 -12.42 -0.88
C LEU A 141 10.12 -13.36 -1.32
N LEU A 142 10.37 -14.22 -2.32
CA LEU A 142 9.41 -15.23 -2.76
C LEU A 142 9.09 -16.21 -1.63
N SER A 143 10.09 -16.65 -0.89
CA SER A 143 9.92 -17.52 0.28
C SER A 143 9.09 -16.84 1.37
N TRP A 144 9.36 -15.57 1.67
CA TRP A 144 8.62 -14.81 2.67
C TRP A 144 7.12 -14.72 2.37
N VAL A 145 6.75 -14.54 1.08
CA VAL A 145 5.33 -14.54 0.68
C VAL A 145 4.78 -15.95 0.38
N GLY A 146 5.57 -17.01 0.59
CA GLY A 146 5.15 -18.40 0.35
C GLY A 146 4.94 -18.73 -1.12
N LEU A 147 5.82 -18.24 -2.01
CA LEU A 147 5.81 -18.45 -3.46
C LEU A 147 7.14 -19.01 -3.99
N THR A 148 7.90 -19.73 -3.17
CA THR A 148 9.23 -20.28 -3.52
C THR A 148 9.19 -21.02 -4.85
N ASP A 149 8.23 -21.93 -5.03
CA ASP A 149 8.10 -22.79 -6.21
C ASP A 149 7.30 -22.15 -7.37
N ARG A 150 6.87 -20.90 -7.21
CA ARG A 150 6.03 -20.16 -8.17
C ARG A 150 6.77 -19.03 -8.89
N GLY A 151 8.06 -18.84 -8.63
CA GLY A 151 8.86 -17.77 -9.23
C GLY A 151 8.86 -17.75 -10.77
N ASN A 152 8.86 -18.93 -11.40
CA ASN A 152 8.87 -19.08 -12.86
C ASN A 152 7.46 -19.24 -13.47
N ALA A 153 6.40 -19.35 -12.65
CA ALA A 153 5.04 -19.46 -13.13
C ALA A 153 4.59 -18.13 -13.79
N LEU A 154 3.66 -18.22 -14.74
CA LEU A 154 2.99 -17.05 -15.30
C LEU A 154 1.81 -16.63 -14.40
N PRO A 155 1.47 -15.32 -14.34
CA PRO A 155 0.34 -14.85 -13.52
C PRO A 155 -0.99 -15.59 -13.73
N PRO A 156 -1.39 -16.00 -14.96
CA PRO A 156 -2.60 -16.78 -15.16
C PRO A 156 -2.62 -18.16 -14.47
N GLU A 157 -1.44 -18.71 -14.16
CA GLU A 157 -1.29 -20.03 -13.51
C GLU A 157 -1.43 -19.94 -11.98
N LEU A 158 -1.50 -18.72 -11.43
CA LEU A 158 -1.61 -18.49 -10.01
C LEU A 158 -3.06 -18.50 -9.54
N SER A 159 -3.31 -19.10 -8.36
CA SER A 159 -4.55 -18.89 -7.62
C SER A 159 -4.74 -17.42 -7.22
N GLY A 160 -5.95 -17.02 -6.87
CA GLY A 160 -6.24 -15.66 -6.40
C GLY A 160 -5.35 -15.23 -5.21
N GLY A 161 -5.15 -16.14 -4.25
CA GLY A 161 -4.30 -15.90 -3.09
C GLY A 161 -2.81 -15.79 -3.45
N GLU A 162 -2.31 -16.62 -4.37
CA GLU A 162 -0.94 -16.51 -4.88
C GLU A 162 -0.72 -15.19 -5.61
N ARG A 163 -1.69 -14.73 -6.42
CA ARG A 163 -1.65 -13.43 -7.10
C ARG A 163 -1.58 -12.27 -6.09
N GLN A 164 -2.37 -12.32 -5.01
CA GLN A 164 -2.34 -11.28 -3.97
C GLN A 164 -1.01 -11.24 -3.22
N ARG A 165 -0.43 -12.41 -2.88
CA ARG A 165 0.90 -12.47 -2.26
C ARG A 165 2.01 -11.99 -3.19
N ALA A 166 1.96 -12.33 -4.46
CA ALA A 166 2.88 -11.81 -5.47
C ALA A 166 2.74 -10.29 -5.63
N ALA A 167 1.51 -9.75 -5.61
CA ALA A 167 1.27 -8.31 -5.66
C ALA A 167 1.86 -7.59 -4.43
N LEU A 168 1.74 -8.19 -3.24
CA LEU A 168 2.39 -7.66 -2.03
C LEU A 168 3.92 -7.70 -2.16
N ALA A 169 4.51 -8.82 -2.61
CA ALA A 169 5.94 -8.93 -2.83
C ALA A 169 6.46 -7.86 -3.80
N ARG A 170 5.75 -7.64 -4.92
CA ARG A 170 6.08 -6.57 -5.88
C ARG A 170 5.96 -5.17 -5.24
N ALA A 171 4.99 -4.95 -4.40
CA ALA A 171 4.80 -3.66 -3.73
C ALA A 171 5.92 -3.34 -2.73
N VAL A 172 6.55 -4.36 -2.12
CA VAL A 172 7.57 -4.16 -1.09
C VAL A 172 9.02 -4.27 -1.58
N ILE A 173 9.24 -4.74 -2.81
CA ILE A 173 10.59 -4.98 -3.35
C ILE A 173 11.50 -3.74 -3.33
N MET A 174 10.90 -2.55 -3.51
CA MET A 174 11.59 -1.25 -3.42
C MET A 174 11.82 -0.79 -1.98
N SER A 175 11.48 -1.60 -0.98
CA SER A 175 11.51 -1.23 0.45
C SER A 175 10.79 0.09 0.77
N PRO A 176 9.52 0.28 0.36
CA PRO A 176 8.81 1.54 0.48
C PRO A 176 8.65 1.99 1.93
N ASP A 177 8.38 3.29 2.14
CA ASP A 177 8.07 3.87 3.43
C ASP A 177 6.58 3.72 3.79
N LEU A 178 5.73 3.70 2.74
CA LEU A 178 4.28 3.58 2.83
C LEU A 178 3.78 2.44 1.93
N ILE A 179 2.89 1.62 2.46
CA ILE A 179 2.19 0.58 1.71
C ILE A 179 0.70 0.89 1.72
N LEU A 180 0.14 0.99 0.52
CA LEU A 180 -1.29 1.17 0.27
C LEU A 180 -1.85 -0.13 -0.28
N ALA A 181 -2.89 -0.67 0.34
CA ALA A 181 -3.54 -1.88 -0.14
C ALA A 181 -5.05 -1.63 -0.33
N ASP A 182 -5.55 -1.88 -1.53
CA ASP A 182 -6.97 -1.73 -1.87
C ASP A 182 -7.63 -3.10 -1.93
N GLU A 183 -8.47 -3.41 -0.93
CA GLU A 183 -9.20 -4.68 -0.75
C GLU A 183 -8.28 -5.91 -0.96
N PRO A 184 -7.12 -5.99 -0.28
CA PRO A 184 -6.10 -7.01 -0.56
C PRO A 184 -6.60 -8.44 -0.27
N THR A 185 -7.70 -8.58 0.43
CA THR A 185 -8.29 -9.87 0.82
C THR A 185 -9.62 -10.18 0.13
N GLY A 186 -10.06 -9.31 -0.79
CA GLY A 186 -11.40 -9.41 -1.41
C GLY A 186 -11.61 -10.64 -2.30
N ASN A 187 -10.55 -11.27 -2.80
CA ASN A 187 -10.61 -12.41 -3.72
C ASN A 187 -9.93 -13.67 -3.15
N VAL A 188 -9.80 -13.78 -1.84
CA VAL A 188 -9.14 -14.92 -1.19
C VAL A 188 -10.01 -15.45 -0.03
N ASP A 189 -9.82 -16.71 0.32
CA ASP A 189 -10.46 -17.30 1.49
C ASP A 189 -9.96 -16.67 2.80
N TRP A 190 -10.68 -16.96 3.89
CA TRP A 190 -10.40 -16.39 5.21
C TRP A 190 -8.97 -16.68 5.70
N GLU A 191 -8.50 -17.92 5.54
CA GLU A 191 -7.17 -18.32 6.02
C GLU A 191 -6.08 -17.58 5.25
N MET A 192 -6.24 -17.46 3.94
CA MET A 192 -5.32 -16.71 3.09
C MET A 192 -5.35 -15.21 3.41
N GLY A 193 -6.55 -14.66 3.65
CA GLY A 193 -6.72 -13.27 4.09
C GLY A 193 -5.94 -12.98 5.38
N GLN A 194 -6.00 -13.91 6.35
CA GLN A 194 -5.24 -13.78 7.59
C GLN A 194 -3.71 -13.80 7.36
N ARG A 195 -3.22 -14.71 6.49
CA ARG A 195 -1.79 -14.78 6.15
C ARG A 195 -1.30 -13.47 5.53
N LEU A 196 -2.07 -12.91 4.61
CA LEU A 196 -1.73 -11.65 3.94
C LEU A 196 -1.72 -10.47 4.93
N MET A 197 -2.68 -10.43 5.86
CA MET A 197 -2.69 -9.42 6.91
C MET A 197 -1.52 -9.58 7.88
N ALA A 198 -1.11 -10.82 8.21
CA ALA A 198 0.07 -11.07 9.04
C ALA A 198 1.36 -10.50 8.40
N LEU A 199 1.54 -10.66 7.08
CA LEU A 199 2.66 -10.06 6.35
C LEU A 199 2.64 -8.52 6.45
N LEU A 200 1.48 -7.87 6.33
CA LEU A 200 1.35 -6.42 6.50
C LEU A 200 1.66 -5.97 7.94
N VAL A 201 1.24 -6.76 8.94
CA VAL A 201 1.57 -6.53 10.35
C VAL A 201 3.08 -6.63 10.59
N GLU A 202 3.75 -7.63 10.01
CA GLU A 202 5.22 -7.75 10.10
C GLU A 202 5.92 -6.53 9.49
N LEU A 203 5.50 -6.08 8.30
CA LEU A 203 6.04 -4.88 7.68
C LEU A 203 5.85 -3.64 8.55
N ASN A 204 4.70 -3.51 9.22
CA ASN A 204 4.48 -2.40 10.15
C ASN A 204 5.39 -2.48 11.39
N LYS A 205 5.57 -3.67 11.98
CA LYS A 205 6.53 -3.89 13.07
C LYS A 205 7.98 -3.55 12.67
N MET A 206 8.31 -3.66 11.37
CA MET A 206 9.58 -3.21 10.80
C MET A 206 9.64 -1.69 10.54
N GLY A 207 8.62 -0.93 10.96
CA GLY A 207 8.56 0.53 10.84
C GLY A 207 7.91 1.05 9.57
N LYS A 208 7.35 0.20 8.70
CA LYS A 208 6.62 0.65 7.51
C LYS A 208 5.25 1.20 7.89
N THR A 209 4.82 2.23 7.18
CA THR A 209 3.47 2.79 7.32
C THR A 209 2.50 2.01 6.44
N ILE A 210 1.35 1.63 6.98
CA ILE A 210 0.39 0.79 6.27
C ILE A 210 -0.97 1.47 6.25
N LEU A 211 -1.61 1.49 5.08
CA LEU A 211 -3.00 1.91 4.90
C LEU A 211 -3.73 0.86 4.06
N VAL A 212 -4.69 0.17 4.67
CA VAL A 212 -5.48 -0.89 4.03
C VAL A 212 -6.93 -0.43 3.89
N ALA A 213 -7.40 -0.30 2.66
CA ALA A 213 -8.83 -0.19 2.40
C ALA A 213 -9.46 -1.57 2.43
N THR A 214 -10.44 -1.77 3.31
CA THR A 214 -11.18 -3.03 3.42
C THR A 214 -12.53 -2.82 4.10
N HIS A 215 -13.47 -3.72 3.81
CA HIS A 215 -14.75 -3.82 4.48
C HIS A 215 -14.83 -5.00 5.47
N ASP A 216 -13.77 -5.82 5.57
CA ASP A 216 -13.73 -6.99 6.46
C ASP A 216 -13.45 -6.58 7.91
N LEU A 217 -14.54 -6.48 8.70
CA LEU A 217 -14.45 -6.10 10.10
C LEU A 217 -13.77 -7.15 10.99
N ASN A 218 -13.79 -8.43 10.60
CA ASN A 218 -13.17 -9.50 11.37
C ASN A 218 -11.64 -9.43 11.27
N LEU A 219 -11.11 -9.20 10.07
CA LEU A 219 -9.68 -8.95 9.86
C LEU A 219 -9.22 -7.68 10.59
N ILE A 220 -10.01 -6.60 10.56
CA ILE A 220 -9.72 -5.38 11.32
C ILE A 220 -9.62 -5.66 12.82
N ARG A 221 -10.58 -6.39 13.40
CA ARG A 221 -10.58 -6.73 14.84
C ARG A 221 -9.34 -7.57 15.20
N LYS A 222 -9.00 -8.56 14.37
CA LYS A 222 -7.82 -9.41 14.58
C LYS A 222 -6.54 -8.58 14.59
N VAL A 223 -6.31 -7.73 13.59
CA VAL A 223 -5.11 -6.88 13.55
C VAL A 223 -5.05 -5.91 14.72
N LYS A 224 -6.20 -5.32 15.13
CA LYS A 224 -6.27 -4.44 16.28
C LYS A 224 -5.96 -5.13 17.62
N SER A 225 -6.10 -6.43 17.72
CA SER A 225 -5.65 -7.18 18.90
C SER A 225 -4.14 -7.39 18.96
N GLU A 226 -3.44 -7.24 17.83
CA GLU A 226 -2.00 -7.47 17.71
C GLU A 226 -1.17 -6.17 17.74
N LEU A 227 -1.77 -5.05 17.29
CA LEU A 227 -1.10 -3.75 17.18
C LEU A 227 -2.08 -2.57 17.28
N SER A 228 -1.53 -1.38 17.56
CA SER A 228 -2.31 -0.14 17.63
C SER A 228 -2.69 0.36 16.22
N ALA A 229 -3.71 -0.26 15.60
CA ALA A 229 -4.24 0.17 14.31
C ALA A 229 -5.43 1.12 14.50
N ARG A 230 -5.47 2.17 13.67
CA ARG A 230 -6.58 3.14 13.64
C ARG A 230 -7.52 2.81 12.48
N THR A 231 -8.83 3.05 12.67
CA THR A 231 -9.81 2.88 11.60
C THR A 231 -10.34 4.24 11.15
N LEU A 232 -10.14 4.55 9.89
CA LEU A 232 -10.70 5.70 9.19
C LEU A 232 -11.97 5.22 8.48
N ARG A 233 -13.00 6.05 8.41
CA ARG A 233 -14.25 5.71 7.69
C ARG A 233 -14.61 6.81 6.72
N ILE A 234 -14.87 6.43 5.46
CA ILE A 234 -15.49 7.35 4.50
C ILE A 234 -17.01 7.16 4.53
N SER A 235 -17.72 8.23 4.81
CA SER A 235 -19.17 8.29 4.81
C SER A 235 -19.63 9.67 4.34
N ASN A 236 -20.64 9.71 3.46
CA ASN A 236 -21.17 10.96 2.91
C ASN A 236 -20.05 11.89 2.36
N THR A 237 -19.14 11.32 1.55
CA THR A 237 -18.00 12.00 0.95
C THR A 237 -16.93 12.52 1.93
N LYS A 238 -17.11 12.38 3.23
CA LYS A 238 -16.22 12.89 4.28
C LYS A 238 -15.46 11.77 4.99
N LEU A 239 -14.27 12.09 5.50
CA LEU A 239 -13.47 11.20 6.33
C LEU A 239 -13.84 11.39 7.81
N GLN A 240 -14.24 10.32 8.46
CA GLN A 240 -14.46 10.25 9.91
C GLN A 240 -13.21 9.64 10.57
N LEU A 241 -12.67 10.32 11.56
CA LEU A 241 -11.54 9.84 12.36
C LEU A 241 -12.05 8.99 13.55
N PRO A 242 -11.21 8.09 14.12
CA PRO A 242 -11.57 7.34 15.32
C PRO A 242 -11.91 8.31 16.46
N GLY A 243 -13.08 8.16 17.06
CA GLY A 243 -13.54 9.01 18.18
C GLY A 243 -14.53 10.12 17.81
N ALA A 244 -14.82 10.37 16.55
CA ALA A 244 -15.98 11.17 16.15
C ALA A 244 -17.20 10.23 16.18
N ASN A 245 -17.98 10.33 17.23
CA ASN A 245 -19.21 9.60 17.57
C ASN A 245 -19.73 8.58 16.55
N LEU A 246 -19.70 7.30 16.95
CA LEU A 246 -20.67 6.30 16.49
C LEU A 246 -21.99 6.54 17.20
#